data_2a5388f9892725499d0cfd7558a73eaf
#
_entry.id   2a5388f9892725499d0cfd7558a73eaf
#
_cell.length_a   1.000
_cell.length_b   1.000
_cell.length_c   1.000
_cell.angle_alpha   90.00
_cell.angle_beta   90.00
_cell.angle_gamma   90.00
#
_symmetry.space_group_name_H-M   'P 1'
#
loop_
_entity.id
_entity.type
_entity.pdbx_description
1 polymer ?
#
loop_
_entity_poly.entity_id
_entity_poly.type
_entity_poly.pdbx_seq_one_letter_code
_entity_poly.pdbx_strand_id
1 'polypeptide(L)'
;MQKEAWQEYELMEEKYTIYHPYTKLEKARLLYSEKEEVKQEEGGTIFRQLAEKYPQEERIVCCYGRYCQEKNQWDGMIELYDKVLEAHPQSFLARTGRMEAVLHEGRYREAREAILDLLEESPVDERLVADLNKANVYVIAELEPDYKENHLNQDSLMELAWCYYQNSRFEDGIALLDCFVPDENHTLDYHNLKGRIYLTVNEDEKALEHLVLWLHAIQKLRPDGTKKTTRQMARLGYAYYTIASAKADMILDGKEGSLSEVMNDIEKAVAAEKDVSQKVSYYHTAADIWRRKKEYAKMFDICDKMLAIDPQYYPAYLLRQEACLYLGRYQEVVNDYQRATTLYPYHAKPYCTLIRMYMIFGELDSVKDILDVAEKREVNSDELELLRARYIAIRAKNREDLEKAYAILERLEKKGWSLQYEMDEEEWTEISYRKTQILKMLQEEIQ
;
A
#
# COMPACT_ATOMS: atom_id res chain seq x y z
N MET A 1 -28.56 -15.75 -13.68
CA MET A 1 -27.75 -14.64 -14.23
C MET A 1 -27.21 -14.90 -15.63
N GLN A 2 -26.29 -15.85 -15.89
CA GLN A 2 -25.82 -16.11 -17.28
C GLN A 2 -26.92 -16.50 -18.28
N LYS A 3 -27.82 -17.39 -17.90
CA LYS A 3 -28.91 -17.84 -18.74
C LYS A 3 -29.93 -16.73 -19.04
N GLU A 4 -30.18 -15.85 -18.12
CA GLU A 4 -31.01 -14.65 -18.28
C GLU A 4 -30.36 -13.64 -19.23
N ALA A 5 -29.06 -13.42 -19.08
CA ALA A 5 -28.27 -12.54 -19.97
C ALA A 5 -28.28 -13.05 -21.42
N TRP A 6 -28.24 -14.36 -21.65
CA TRP A 6 -28.38 -14.97 -22.97
C TRP A 6 -29.76 -14.74 -23.56
N GLN A 7 -30.82 -14.93 -22.77
CA GLN A 7 -32.20 -14.70 -23.23
C GLN A 7 -32.47 -13.24 -23.61
N GLU A 8 -31.93 -12.30 -22.81
CA GLU A 8 -32.00 -10.86 -23.11
C GLU A 8 -31.25 -10.51 -24.38
N TYR A 9 -30.04 -11.11 -24.57
CA TYR A 9 -29.24 -10.89 -25.76
C TYR A 9 -29.96 -11.39 -27.04
N GLU A 10 -30.49 -12.62 -27.05
CA GLU A 10 -31.23 -13.19 -28.15
C GLU A 10 -32.50 -12.33 -28.47
N LEU A 11 -33.16 -11.86 -27.45
CA LEU A 11 -34.31 -10.96 -27.60
C LEU A 11 -33.92 -9.59 -28.21
N MET A 12 -32.75 -9.06 -27.88
CA MET A 12 -32.23 -7.83 -28.45
C MET A 12 -31.79 -8.00 -29.91
N GLU A 13 -31.17 -9.11 -30.27
CA GLU A 13 -30.80 -9.44 -31.66
C GLU A 13 -32.02 -9.61 -32.56
N GLU A 14 -33.06 -10.33 -32.11
CA GLU A 14 -34.30 -10.57 -32.88
C GLU A 14 -35.16 -9.32 -33.01
N LYS A 15 -35.27 -8.51 -31.98
CA LYS A 15 -36.28 -7.45 -31.88
C LYS A 15 -35.81 -6.08 -32.35
N TYR A 16 -34.51 -5.78 -32.26
CA TYR A 16 -34.05 -4.40 -32.48
C TYR A 16 -33.12 -4.19 -33.65
N THR A 17 -32.58 -5.22 -34.30
CA THR A 17 -31.66 -5.12 -35.47
C THR A 17 -30.57 -4.04 -35.35
N ILE A 18 -30.36 -3.47 -34.17
CA ILE A 18 -29.37 -2.42 -33.88
C ILE A 18 -28.11 -3.09 -33.42
N TYR A 19 -27.16 -3.30 -34.34
CA TYR A 19 -25.84 -3.83 -34.07
C TYR A 19 -24.94 -2.76 -33.44
N HIS A 20 -25.20 -2.44 -32.19
CA HIS A 20 -24.25 -1.61 -31.44
C HIS A 20 -22.99 -2.45 -31.13
N PRO A 21 -21.76 -1.91 -31.31
CA PRO A 21 -20.53 -2.68 -31.11
C PRO A 21 -20.42 -3.26 -29.70
N TYR A 22 -20.91 -2.56 -28.69
CA TYR A 22 -20.89 -3.03 -27.31
C TYR A 22 -21.85 -4.21 -27.04
N THR A 23 -22.95 -4.32 -27.77
CA THR A 23 -23.86 -5.50 -27.67
C THR A 23 -23.12 -6.77 -28.17
N LYS A 24 -22.39 -6.65 -29.29
CA LYS A 24 -21.54 -7.75 -29.77
C LYS A 24 -20.36 -8.05 -28.84
N LEU A 25 -19.80 -7.01 -28.19
CA LEU A 25 -18.76 -7.19 -27.19
C LEU A 25 -19.26 -8.01 -25.99
N GLU A 26 -20.45 -7.72 -25.48
CA GLU A 26 -21.03 -8.49 -24.37
C GLU A 26 -21.33 -9.94 -24.77
N LYS A 27 -21.80 -10.18 -26.02
CA LYS A 27 -21.94 -11.54 -26.56
C LYS A 27 -20.58 -12.28 -26.53
N ALA A 28 -19.53 -11.64 -27.04
CA ALA A 28 -18.20 -12.24 -27.05
C ALA A 28 -17.71 -12.57 -25.63
N ARG A 29 -17.97 -11.68 -24.64
CA ARG A 29 -17.64 -11.92 -23.22
C ARG A 29 -18.40 -13.10 -22.64
N LEU A 30 -19.70 -13.23 -22.93
CA LEU A 30 -20.51 -14.36 -22.48
C LEU A 30 -20.00 -15.68 -23.08
N LEU A 31 -19.75 -15.72 -24.39
CA LEU A 31 -19.17 -16.87 -25.08
C LEU A 31 -17.81 -17.26 -24.48
N TYR A 32 -16.97 -16.29 -24.24
CA TYR A 32 -15.65 -16.52 -23.67
C TYR A 32 -15.69 -17.02 -22.21
N SER A 33 -16.72 -16.66 -21.44
CA SER A 33 -16.92 -17.15 -20.06
C SER A 33 -17.46 -18.58 -19.97
N GLU A 34 -17.88 -19.19 -21.09
CA GLU A 34 -18.32 -20.58 -21.14
C GLU A 34 -17.14 -21.55 -20.97
N LYS A 35 -17.44 -22.77 -20.51
CA LYS A 35 -16.41 -23.81 -20.32
C LYS A 35 -16.02 -24.53 -21.62
N GLU A 36 -16.81 -24.39 -22.66
CA GLU A 36 -16.64 -25.05 -23.96
C GLU A 36 -15.61 -24.28 -24.80
N GLU A 37 -14.51 -24.91 -25.16
CA GLU A 37 -13.42 -24.31 -25.94
C GLU A 37 -13.89 -23.71 -27.27
N VAL A 38 -14.83 -24.39 -27.96
CA VAL A 38 -15.41 -23.90 -29.21
C VAL A 38 -16.10 -22.55 -29.03
N LYS A 39 -16.84 -22.37 -27.93
CA LYS A 39 -17.49 -21.09 -27.60
C LYS A 39 -16.48 -20.01 -27.26
N GLN A 40 -15.42 -20.36 -26.56
CA GLN A 40 -14.32 -19.42 -26.26
C GLN A 40 -13.64 -18.93 -27.54
N GLU A 41 -13.42 -19.81 -28.51
CA GLU A 41 -12.85 -19.44 -29.80
C GLU A 41 -13.81 -18.58 -30.64
N GLU A 42 -15.12 -18.87 -30.59
CA GLU A 42 -16.13 -18.02 -31.21
C GLU A 42 -16.11 -16.61 -30.58
N GLY A 43 -16.08 -16.52 -29.26
CA GLY A 43 -15.94 -15.25 -28.51
C GLY A 43 -14.68 -14.48 -28.92
N GLY A 44 -13.53 -15.18 -29.02
CA GLY A 44 -12.26 -14.61 -29.47
C GLY A 44 -12.31 -14.09 -30.90
N THR A 45 -13.01 -14.79 -31.79
CA THR A 45 -13.19 -14.35 -33.18
C THR A 45 -14.01 -13.05 -33.24
N ILE A 46 -15.06 -12.92 -32.42
CA ILE A 46 -15.87 -11.71 -32.34
C ILE A 46 -15.02 -10.55 -31.76
N PHE A 47 -14.19 -10.79 -30.70
CA PHE A 47 -13.30 -9.78 -30.17
C PHE A 47 -12.36 -9.23 -31.25
N ARG A 48 -11.73 -10.10 -32.02
CA ARG A 48 -10.84 -9.73 -33.14
C ARG A 48 -11.55 -8.86 -34.15
N GLN A 49 -12.70 -9.30 -34.66
CA GLN A 49 -13.48 -8.55 -35.66
C GLN A 49 -13.90 -7.16 -35.17
N LEU A 50 -14.25 -7.07 -33.90
CA LEU A 50 -14.60 -5.78 -33.28
C LEU A 50 -13.38 -4.87 -33.15
N ALA A 51 -12.25 -5.38 -32.71
CA ALA A 51 -11.01 -4.60 -32.56
C ALA A 51 -10.48 -4.12 -33.92
N GLU A 52 -10.55 -4.93 -34.97
CA GLU A 52 -10.19 -4.53 -36.34
C GLU A 52 -11.12 -3.41 -36.87
N LYS A 53 -12.42 -3.48 -36.55
CA LYS A 53 -13.40 -2.51 -37.02
C LYS A 53 -13.42 -1.21 -36.21
N TYR A 54 -13.10 -1.28 -34.89
CA TYR A 54 -13.12 -0.18 -33.95
C TYR A 54 -11.81 -0.08 -33.17
N PRO A 55 -10.67 0.16 -33.85
CA PRO A 55 -9.35 0.05 -33.23
C PRO A 55 -9.01 1.16 -32.21
N GLN A 56 -9.82 2.23 -32.14
CA GLN A 56 -9.66 3.32 -31.16
C GLN A 56 -10.59 3.17 -29.94
N GLU A 57 -11.47 2.17 -29.95
CA GLU A 57 -12.40 1.94 -28.84
C GLU A 57 -11.73 1.15 -27.72
N GLU A 58 -11.34 1.86 -26.67
CA GLU A 58 -10.57 1.35 -25.52
C GLU A 58 -11.15 0.03 -24.99
N ARG A 59 -12.45 0.00 -24.66
CA ARG A 59 -13.08 -1.17 -24.06
C ARG A 59 -13.04 -2.41 -24.96
N ILE A 60 -13.19 -2.21 -26.27
CA ILE A 60 -13.16 -3.29 -27.26
C ILE A 60 -11.73 -3.85 -27.35
N VAL A 61 -10.76 -2.98 -27.57
CA VAL A 61 -9.35 -3.37 -27.73
C VAL A 61 -8.80 -4.02 -26.46
N CYS A 62 -9.09 -3.48 -25.27
CA CYS A 62 -8.65 -4.07 -24.01
C CYS A 62 -9.29 -5.44 -23.74
N CYS A 63 -10.56 -5.68 -24.15
CA CYS A 63 -11.16 -7.02 -24.08
C CYS A 63 -10.48 -8.02 -25.03
N TYR A 64 -10.17 -7.59 -26.25
CA TYR A 64 -9.44 -8.41 -27.22
C TYR A 64 -8.00 -8.67 -26.74
N GLY A 65 -7.34 -7.66 -26.21
CA GLY A 65 -6.00 -7.80 -25.66
C GLY A 65 -5.91 -8.81 -24.51
N ARG A 66 -6.87 -8.79 -23.58
CA ARG A 66 -6.95 -9.81 -22.54
C ARG A 66 -7.10 -11.22 -23.09
N TYR A 67 -7.97 -11.40 -24.10
CA TYR A 67 -8.10 -12.67 -24.80
C TYR A 67 -6.78 -13.12 -25.43
N CYS A 68 -6.09 -12.21 -26.12
CA CYS A 68 -4.79 -12.50 -26.75
C CYS A 68 -3.73 -12.88 -25.71
N GLN A 69 -3.68 -12.19 -24.58
CA GLN A 69 -2.80 -12.48 -23.46
C GLN A 69 -3.03 -13.90 -22.91
N GLU A 70 -4.27 -14.29 -22.67
CA GLU A 70 -4.62 -15.61 -22.15
C GLU A 70 -4.32 -16.73 -23.18
N LYS A 71 -4.39 -16.43 -24.46
CA LYS A 71 -4.05 -17.36 -25.56
C LYS A 71 -2.59 -17.24 -26.01
N ASN A 72 -1.78 -16.38 -25.38
CA ASN A 72 -0.40 -16.09 -25.74
C ASN A 72 -0.23 -15.65 -27.22
N GLN A 73 -1.15 -14.80 -27.71
CA GLN A 73 -1.20 -14.25 -29.06
C GLN A 73 -0.93 -12.76 -29.04
N TRP A 74 0.33 -12.36 -29.24
CA TRP A 74 0.75 -10.96 -29.06
C TRP A 74 0.96 -10.19 -30.36
N ASP A 75 0.93 -10.86 -31.51
CA ASP A 75 1.22 -10.25 -32.80
C ASP A 75 0.27 -9.07 -33.11
N GLY A 76 0.83 -7.90 -33.41
CA GLY A 76 0.10 -6.68 -33.73
C GLY A 76 -0.60 -5.99 -32.55
N MET A 77 -0.38 -6.46 -31.30
CA MET A 77 -1.02 -5.87 -30.14
C MET A 77 -0.48 -4.47 -29.80
N ILE A 78 0.81 -4.23 -30.04
CA ILE A 78 1.41 -2.90 -29.81
C ILE A 78 0.75 -1.86 -30.70
N GLU A 79 0.67 -2.12 -32.01
CA GLU A 79 0.04 -1.19 -32.95
C GLU A 79 -1.46 -0.96 -32.65
N LEU A 80 -2.12 -1.99 -32.12
CA LEU A 80 -3.52 -1.88 -31.78
C LEU A 80 -3.73 -0.99 -30.55
N TYR A 81 -2.91 -1.16 -29.52
CA TYR A 81 -2.93 -0.28 -28.35
C TYR A 81 -2.47 1.14 -28.68
N ASP A 82 -1.49 1.31 -29.58
CA ASP A 82 -1.06 2.64 -30.04
C ASP A 82 -2.24 3.42 -30.67
N LYS A 83 -3.11 2.77 -31.45
CA LYS A 83 -4.33 3.41 -32.01
C LYS A 83 -5.33 3.82 -30.93
N VAL A 84 -5.45 3.06 -29.85
CA VAL A 84 -6.26 3.46 -28.68
C VAL A 84 -5.65 4.68 -27.99
N LEU A 85 -4.33 4.67 -27.81
CA LEU A 85 -3.61 5.76 -27.13
C LEU A 85 -3.55 7.05 -27.94
N GLU A 86 -3.65 7.01 -29.28
CA GLU A 86 -3.88 8.18 -30.11
C GLU A 86 -5.18 8.91 -29.75
N ALA A 87 -6.26 8.15 -29.47
CA ALA A 87 -7.56 8.71 -29.09
C ALA A 87 -7.67 8.97 -27.56
N HIS A 88 -7.06 8.13 -26.76
CA HIS A 88 -7.13 8.12 -25.29
C HIS A 88 -5.74 8.04 -24.65
N PRO A 89 -4.90 9.08 -24.71
CA PRO A 89 -3.49 9.04 -24.26
C PRO A 89 -3.31 8.70 -22.77
N GLN A 90 -4.34 8.96 -21.96
CA GLN A 90 -4.31 8.74 -20.50
C GLN A 90 -4.97 7.41 -20.07
N SER A 91 -5.38 6.57 -21.04
CA SER A 91 -5.96 5.27 -20.70
C SER A 91 -4.97 4.38 -19.96
N PHE A 92 -5.19 4.16 -18.68
CA PHE A 92 -4.37 3.26 -17.87
C PHE A 92 -4.41 1.83 -18.40
N LEU A 93 -5.60 1.34 -18.81
CA LEU A 93 -5.76 -0.01 -19.34
C LEU A 93 -5.02 -0.22 -20.66
N ALA A 94 -5.09 0.75 -21.57
CA ALA A 94 -4.39 0.65 -22.86
C ALA A 94 -2.87 0.75 -22.69
N ARG A 95 -2.39 1.63 -21.80
CA ARG A 95 -0.95 1.73 -21.47
C ARG A 95 -0.44 0.44 -20.84
N THR A 96 -1.19 -0.16 -19.91
CA THR A 96 -0.84 -1.45 -19.30
C THR A 96 -0.80 -2.56 -20.34
N GLY A 97 -1.81 -2.68 -21.20
CA GLY A 97 -1.84 -3.71 -22.24
C GLY A 97 -0.71 -3.53 -23.27
N ARG A 98 -0.39 -2.29 -23.65
CA ARG A 98 0.77 -2.00 -24.52
C ARG A 98 2.09 -2.40 -23.84
N MET A 99 2.27 -2.05 -22.58
CA MET A 99 3.45 -2.40 -21.80
C MET A 99 3.64 -3.92 -21.73
N GLU A 100 2.56 -4.68 -21.48
CA GLU A 100 2.62 -6.15 -21.46
C GLU A 100 3.03 -6.73 -22.80
N ALA A 101 2.53 -6.19 -23.91
CA ALA A 101 2.92 -6.59 -25.25
C ALA A 101 4.41 -6.30 -25.54
N VAL A 102 4.89 -5.10 -25.16
CA VAL A 102 6.31 -4.70 -25.28
C VAL A 102 7.21 -5.61 -24.43
N LEU A 103 6.77 -5.94 -23.20
CA LEU A 103 7.50 -6.85 -22.32
C LEU A 103 7.60 -8.28 -22.91
N HIS A 104 6.52 -8.73 -23.56
CA HIS A 104 6.48 -10.02 -24.23
C HIS A 104 7.42 -10.08 -25.46
N GLU A 105 7.53 -8.99 -26.22
CA GLU A 105 8.48 -8.88 -27.33
C GLU A 105 9.95 -8.81 -26.89
N GLY A 106 10.22 -8.77 -25.57
CA GLY A 106 11.58 -8.69 -25.05
C GLY A 106 12.21 -7.29 -25.11
N ARG A 107 11.41 -6.25 -25.32
CA ARG A 107 11.84 -4.84 -25.33
C ARG A 107 11.87 -4.32 -23.89
N TYR A 108 12.73 -4.92 -23.05
CA TYR A 108 12.70 -4.78 -21.60
C TYR A 108 12.95 -3.35 -21.10
N ARG A 109 13.81 -2.57 -21.75
CA ARG A 109 14.07 -1.18 -21.36
C ARG A 109 12.85 -0.28 -21.60
N GLU A 110 12.20 -0.43 -22.76
CA GLU A 110 10.96 0.30 -23.07
C GLU A 110 9.82 -0.12 -22.12
N ALA A 111 9.67 -1.41 -21.89
CA ALA A 111 8.68 -1.92 -20.93
C ALA A 111 8.93 -1.35 -19.52
N ARG A 112 10.19 -1.31 -19.08
CA ARG A 112 10.58 -0.76 -17.79
C ARG A 112 10.18 0.71 -17.62
N GLU A 113 10.43 1.54 -18.64
CA GLU A 113 10.01 2.96 -18.61
C GLU A 113 8.49 3.06 -18.48
N ALA A 114 7.74 2.30 -19.27
CA ALA A 114 6.28 2.27 -19.22
C ALA A 114 5.75 1.78 -17.86
N ILE A 115 6.37 0.77 -17.24
CA ILE A 115 6.01 0.29 -15.91
C ILE A 115 6.25 1.36 -14.85
N LEU A 116 7.37 2.07 -14.90
CA LEU A 116 7.66 3.14 -13.95
C LEU A 116 6.64 4.28 -14.03
N ASP A 117 6.21 4.64 -15.25
CA ASP A 117 5.14 5.63 -15.45
C ASP A 117 3.78 5.15 -14.90
N LEU A 118 3.45 3.86 -15.07
CA LEU A 118 2.22 3.28 -14.53
C LEU A 118 2.25 3.17 -12.99
N LEU A 119 3.39 2.87 -12.41
CA LEU A 119 3.58 2.84 -10.95
C LEU A 119 3.46 4.23 -10.30
N GLU A 120 3.65 5.32 -11.05
CA GLU A 120 3.32 6.66 -10.51
C GLU A 120 1.83 6.82 -10.20
N GLU A 121 0.95 6.17 -10.97
CA GLU A 121 -0.51 6.23 -10.78
C GLU A 121 -1.01 5.14 -9.83
N SER A 122 -0.34 3.97 -9.82
CA SER A 122 -0.69 2.82 -8.97
C SER A 122 0.54 2.24 -8.26
N PRO A 123 1.09 2.92 -7.24
CA PRO A 123 2.38 2.57 -6.61
C PRO A 123 2.42 1.21 -5.90
N VAL A 124 1.26 0.66 -5.56
CA VAL A 124 1.11 -0.60 -4.82
C VAL A 124 0.60 -1.76 -5.68
N ASP A 125 0.60 -1.60 -7.00
CA ASP A 125 0.20 -2.66 -7.91
C ASP A 125 1.27 -3.75 -7.95
N GLU A 126 1.00 -4.87 -7.27
CA GLU A 126 1.93 -6.01 -7.14
C GLU A 126 2.31 -6.62 -8.50
N ARG A 127 1.40 -6.55 -9.49
CA ARG A 127 1.65 -7.08 -10.84
C ARG A 127 2.66 -6.20 -11.58
N LEU A 128 2.47 -4.88 -11.55
CA LEU A 128 3.43 -3.94 -12.13
C LEU A 128 4.81 -4.04 -11.47
N VAL A 129 4.85 -4.22 -10.14
CA VAL A 129 6.10 -4.43 -9.40
C VAL A 129 6.78 -5.73 -9.84
N ALA A 130 6.03 -6.81 -10.02
CA ALA A 130 6.59 -8.09 -10.51
C ALA A 130 7.13 -7.97 -11.95
N ASP A 131 6.40 -7.28 -12.83
CA ASP A 131 6.83 -7.03 -14.20
C ASP A 131 8.07 -6.10 -14.25
N LEU A 132 8.16 -5.10 -13.35
CA LEU A 132 9.36 -4.28 -13.21
C LEU A 132 10.58 -5.12 -12.82
N ASN A 133 10.43 -5.98 -11.81
CA ASN A 133 11.51 -6.86 -11.38
C ASN A 133 11.99 -7.78 -12.51
N LYS A 134 11.06 -8.32 -13.30
CA LYS A 134 11.37 -9.12 -14.48
C LYS A 134 12.15 -8.30 -15.53
N ALA A 135 11.66 -7.12 -15.88
CA ALA A 135 12.33 -6.25 -16.84
C ALA A 135 13.75 -5.88 -16.36
N ASN A 136 13.91 -5.52 -15.09
CA ASN A 136 15.19 -5.18 -14.50
C ASN A 136 16.22 -6.33 -14.59
N VAL A 137 15.81 -7.59 -14.40
CA VAL A 137 16.72 -8.74 -14.53
C VAL A 137 17.35 -8.80 -15.93
N TYR A 138 16.55 -8.55 -16.96
CA TYR A 138 17.05 -8.55 -18.35
C TYR A 138 17.91 -7.31 -18.66
N VAL A 139 17.53 -6.14 -18.16
CA VAL A 139 18.34 -4.91 -18.31
C VAL A 139 19.69 -5.05 -17.59
N ILE A 140 19.70 -5.65 -16.40
CA ILE A 140 20.96 -5.95 -15.69
C ILE A 140 21.82 -6.89 -16.53
N ALA A 141 21.25 -7.97 -17.07
CA ALA A 141 22.00 -8.93 -17.88
C ALA A 141 22.56 -8.31 -19.18
N GLU A 142 21.88 -7.31 -19.74
CA GLU A 142 22.33 -6.55 -20.90
C GLU A 142 23.49 -5.61 -20.55
N LEU A 143 23.38 -4.87 -19.44
CA LEU A 143 24.33 -3.79 -19.10
C LEU A 143 25.57 -4.26 -18.31
N GLU A 144 25.47 -5.32 -17.50
CA GLU A 144 26.60 -5.80 -16.68
C GLU A 144 27.88 -6.14 -17.46
N PRO A 145 27.86 -6.78 -18.66
CA PRO A 145 29.06 -7.02 -19.43
C PRO A 145 29.80 -5.73 -19.80
N ASP A 146 29.07 -4.74 -20.33
CA ASP A 146 29.62 -3.44 -20.72
C ASP A 146 30.12 -2.63 -19.52
N TYR A 147 29.44 -2.75 -18.37
CA TYR A 147 29.93 -2.17 -17.10
C TYR A 147 31.30 -2.74 -16.69
N LYS A 148 31.46 -4.07 -16.74
CA LYS A 148 32.73 -4.74 -16.41
C LYS A 148 33.87 -4.35 -17.33
N GLU A 149 33.56 -4.01 -18.57
CA GLU A 149 34.52 -3.55 -19.57
C GLU A 149 34.71 -2.02 -19.56
N ASN A 150 34.01 -1.29 -18.65
CA ASN A 150 34.03 0.16 -18.53
C ASN A 150 33.58 0.90 -19.80
N HIS A 151 32.61 0.35 -20.52
CA HIS A 151 32.06 0.92 -21.75
C HIS A 151 30.74 1.68 -21.58
N LEU A 152 30.14 1.68 -20.39
CA LEU A 152 28.87 2.37 -20.16
C LEU A 152 29.04 3.89 -20.04
N ASN A 153 28.10 4.62 -20.62
CA ASN A 153 27.91 6.05 -20.36
C ASN A 153 27.18 6.28 -19.05
N GLN A 154 27.07 7.54 -18.61
CA GLN A 154 26.47 7.89 -17.33
C GLN A 154 24.97 7.55 -17.24
N ASP A 155 24.20 7.70 -18.33
CA ASP A 155 22.78 7.31 -18.37
C ASP A 155 22.61 5.81 -18.07
N SER A 156 23.41 4.97 -18.78
CA SER A 156 23.34 3.52 -18.59
C SER A 156 23.87 3.06 -17.22
N LEU A 157 24.87 3.75 -16.66
CA LEU A 157 25.35 3.48 -15.30
C LEU A 157 24.26 3.79 -14.26
N MET A 158 23.57 4.93 -14.39
CA MET A 158 22.45 5.27 -13.51
C MET A 158 21.27 4.31 -13.67
N GLU A 159 20.97 3.91 -14.92
CA GLU A 159 19.93 2.90 -15.18
C GLU A 159 20.26 1.57 -14.49
N LEU A 160 21.49 1.08 -14.64
CA LEU A 160 21.95 -0.15 -13.98
C LEU A 160 21.88 -0.03 -12.45
N ALA A 161 22.30 1.11 -11.89
CA ALA A 161 22.23 1.35 -10.45
C ALA A 161 20.78 1.32 -9.91
N TRP A 162 19.83 1.92 -10.64
CA TRP A 162 18.40 1.82 -10.33
C TRP A 162 17.87 0.40 -10.42
N CYS A 163 18.29 -0.38 -11.45
CA CYS A 163 17.90 -1.78 -11.58
C CYS A 163 18.43 -2.61 -10.39
N TYR A 164 19.65 -2.38 -9.94
CA TYR A 164 20.20 -3.03 -8.74
C TYR A 164 19.37 -2.70 -7.49
N TYR A 165 19.05 -1.42 -7.26
CA TYR A 165 18.24 -1.00 -6.13
C TYR A 165 16.86 -1.66 -6.14
N GLN A 166 16.16 -1.60 -7.28
CA GLN A 166 14.80 -2.16 -7.43
C GLN A 166 14.75 -3.68 -7.27
N ASN A 167 15.87 -4.37 -7.58
CA ASN A 167 16.01 -5.82 -7.42
C ASN A 167 16.73 -6.22 -6.11
N SER A 168 16.81 -5.31 -5.14
CA SER A 168 17.43 -5.53 -3.82
C SER A 168 18.92 -5.93 -3.86
N ARG A 169 19.63 -5.60 -4.94
CA ARG A 169 21.08 -5.80 -5.09
C ARG A 169 21.83 -4.56 -4.58
N PHE A 170 21.68 -4.25 -3.32
CA PHE A 170 22.14 -2.99 -2.74
C PHE A 170 23.66 -2.85 -2.71
N GLU A 171 24.40 -3.93 -2.43
CA GLU A 171 25.86 -3.95 -2.43
C GLU A 171 26.44 -3.65 -3.83
N ASP A 172 25.86 -4.25 -4.86
CA ASP A 172 26.25 -3.98 -6.26
C ASP A 172 25.96 -2.52 -6.63
N GLY A 173 24.81 -1.99 -6.20
CA GLY A 173 24.43 -0.60 -6.40
C GLY A 173 25.38 0.38 -5.72
N ILE A 174 25.80 0.12 -4.48
CA ILE A 174 26.79 0.94 -3.76
C ILE A 174 28.14 0.89 -4.48
N ALA A 175 28.61 -0.31 -4.80
CA ALA A 175 29.92 -0.49 -5.46
C ALA A 175 29.99 0.26 -6.80
N LEU A 176 28.91 0.21 -7.59
CA LEU A 176 28.82 0.96 -8.84
C LEU A 176 28.84 2.47 -8.59
N LEU A 177 28.01 2.96 -7.67
CA LEU A 177 27.89 4.38 -7.37
C LEU A 177 29.15 4.95 -6.68
N ASP A 178 29.96 4.15 -5.99
CA ASP A 178 31.22 4.57 -5.40
C ASP A 178 32.32 4.77 -6.44
N CYS A 179 32.25 4.05 -7.56
CA CYS A 179 33.19 4.20 -8.68
C CYS A 179 32.82 5.31 -9.67
N PHE A 180 31.67 5.94 -9.49
CA PHE A 180 31.07 6.87 -10.42
C PHE A 180 31.03 8.30 -9.87
N VAL A 181 31.50 9.27 -10.67
CA VAL A 181 31.38 10.70 -10.36
C VAL A 181 30.31 11.29 -11.29
N PRO A 182 29.15 11.69 -10.72
CA PRO A 182 28.03 12.18 -11.54
C PRO A 182 28.37 13.54 -12.17
N ASP A 183 27.98 13.75 -13.40
CA ASP A 183 27.94 15.09 -14.00
C ASP A 183 26.72 15.90 -13.46
N GLU A 184 26.56 17.13 -13.97
CA GLU A 184 25.49 18.02 -13.50
C GLU A 184 24.08 17.45 -13.78
N ASN A 185 23.91 16.63 -14.82
CA ASN A 185 22.62 16.07 -15.19
C ASN A 185 22.24 14.87 -14.30
N HIS A 186 23.24 14.13 -13.82
CA HIS A 186 23.04 12.91 -13.03
C HIS A 186 23.14 13.14 -11.52
N THR A 187 23.68 14.30 -11.08
CA THR A 187 23.90 14.61 -9.66
C THR A 187 22.64 14.39 -8.81
N LEU A 188 21.48 14.82 -9.30
CA LEU A 188 20.23 14.69 -8.55
C LEU A 188 19.83 13.22 -8.36
N ASP A 189 19.88 12.42 -9.42
CA ASP A 189 19.57 10.99 -9.41
C ASP A 189 20.55 10.21 -8.56
N TYR A 190 21.83 10.50 -8.71
CA TYR A 190 22.90 9.87 -7.96
C TYR A 190 22.69 10.02 -6.44
N HIS A 191 22.48 11.25 -5.96
CA HIS A 191 22.29 11.48 -4.53
C HIS A 191 20.98 10.90 -4.00
N ASN A 192 19.90 10.98 -4.77
CA ASN A 192 18.64 10.33 -4.42
C ASN A 192 18.81 8.82 -4.25
N LEU A 193 19.37 8.16 -5.27
CA LEU A 193 19.53 6.71 -5.26
C LEU A 193 20.48 6.23 -4.16
N LYS A 194 21.64 6.89 -4.03
CA LYS A 194 22.64 6.50 -3.04
C LYS A 194 22.14 6.71 -1.61
N GLY A 195 21.43 7.82 -1.36
CA GLY A 195 20.76 8.07 -0.08
C GLY A 195 19.73 6.98 0.25
N ARG A 196 18.90 6.57 -0.72
CA ARG A 196 17.91 5.50 -0.53
C ARG A 196 18.56 4.14 -0.25
N ILE A 197 19.62 3.80 -0.99
CA ILE A 197 20.34 2.53 -0.76
C ILE A 197 20.87 2.51 0.66
N TYR A 198 21.53 3.58 1.10
CA TYR A 198 22.07 3.65 2.47
C TYR A 198 20.99 3.57 3.55
N LEU A 199 19.79 4.16 3.34
CA LEU A 199 18.66 3.95 4.26
C LEU A 199 18.27 2.47 4.34
N THR A 200 18.20 1.80 3.19
CA THR A 200 17.78 0.40 3.14
C THR A 200 18.77 -0.56 3.83
N VAL A 201 20.05 -0.22 3.83
CA VAL A 201 21.11 -1.00 4.51
C VAL A 201 21.43 -0.47 5.93
N ASN A 202 20.59 0.42 6.48
CA ASN A 202 20.71 1.03 7.83
C ASN A 202 22.01 1.83 8.07
N GLU A 203 22.57 2.41 7.01
CA GLU A 203 23.71 3.33 7.08
C GLU A 203 23.22 4.78 7.12
N ASP A 204 22.46 5.14 8.16
CA ASP A 204 21.67 6.38 8.23
C ASP A 204 22.51 7.66 8.09
N GLU A 205 23.73 7.70 8.62
CA GLU A 205 24.60 8.89 8.54
C GLU A 205 24.98 9.17 7.08
N LYS A 206 25.43 8.13 6.36
CA LYS A 206 25.74 8.24 4.93
C LYS A 206 24.49 8.55 4.11
N ALA A 207 23.37 7.96 4.49
CA ALA A 207 22.08 8.26 3.85
C ALA A 207 21.76 9.76 3.97
N LEU A 208 21.86 10.34 5.18
CA LEU A 208 21.56 11.74 5.41
C LEU A 208 22.50 12.67 4.63
N GLU A 209 23.80 12.37 4.53
CA GLU A 209 24.73 13.15 3.71
C GLU A 209 24.24 13.27 2.26
N HIS A 210 23.86 12.14 1.64
CA HIS A 210 23.40 12.13 0.28
C HIS A 210 21.99 12.73 0.13
N LEU A 211 21.06 12.48 1.04
CA LEU A 211 19.71 13.07 1.00
C LEU A 211 19.71 14.58 1.14
N VAL A 212 20.62 15.14 1.95
CA VAL A 212 20.78 16.61 2.06
C VAL A 212 21.34 17.20 0.75
N LEU A 213 22.30 16.51 0.12
CA LEU A 213 22.82 16.93 -1.19
C LEU A 213 21.73 16.83 -2.27
N TRP A 214 20.91 15.80 -2.24
CA TRP A 214 19.74 15.67 -3.09
C TRP A 214 18.74 16.82 -2.89
N LEU A 215 18.38 17.15 -1.64
CA LEU A 215 17.51 18.29 -1.34
C LEU A 215 18.09 19.59 -1.88
N HIS A 216 19.38 19.86 -1.71
CA HIS A 216 20.03 21.04 -2.25
C HIS A 216 20.00 21.05 -3.79
N ALA A 217 20.15 19.92 -4.45
CA ALA A 217 20.07 19.82 -5.89
C ALA A 217 18.65 20.16 -6.38
N ILE A 218 17.60 19.63 -5.69
CA ILE A 218 16.19 19.97 -6.00
C ILE A 218 15.94 21.49 -5.83
N GLN A 219 16.44 22.09 -4.75
CA GLN A 219 16.24 23.52 -4.48
C GLN A 219 16.88 24.44 -5.54
N LYS A 220 17.91 23.95 -6.24
CA LYS A 220 18.56 24.66 -7.36
C LYS A 220 17.82 24.50 -8.69
N LEU A 221 16.86 23.55 -8.80
CA LEU A 221 16.06 23.41 -10.00
C LEU A 221 15.15 24.61 -10.18
N ARG A 222 14.95 25.03 -11.46
CA ARG A 222 13.99 26.09 -11.76
C ARG A 222 12.55 25.64 -11.44
N PRO A 223 11.67 26.57 -11.01
CA PRO A 223 10.27 26.22 -10.67
C PRO A 223 9.48 25.58 -11.81
N ASP A 224 9.90 25.80 -13.07
CA ASP A 224 9.24 25.33 -14.29
C ASP A 224 9.65 23.89 -14.69
N GLY A 225 10.53 23.24 -13.94
CA GLY A 225 10.82 21.82 -14.10
C GLY A 225 11.29 21.36 -15.48
N THR A 226 11.92 22.25 -16.26
CA THR A 226 12.25 22.01 -17.68
C THR A 226 13.35 21.00 -17.95
N LYS A 227 14.02 20.45 -16.94
CA LYS A 227 14.86 19.26 -17.12
C LYS A 227 14.00 18.01 -16.90
N LYS A 228 14.00 17.11 -17.86
CA LYS A 228 13.44 15.75 -17.80
C LYS A 228 14.14 14.92 -16.72
N THR A 229 13.95 15.28 -15.46
CA THR A 229 14.22 14.44 -14.32
C THR A 229 12.98 13.62 -14.09
N THR A 230 13.13 12.35 -13.78
CA THR A 230 12.00 11.51 -13.38
C THR A 230 11.16 12.27 -12.36
N ARG A 231 9.84 12.38 -12.60
CA ARG A 231 8.90 13.24 -11.85
C ARG A 231 9.02 13.05 -10.32
N GLN A 232 9.32 11.83 -9.87
CA GLN A 232 9.49 11.50 -8.45
C GLN A 232 10.68 12.20 -7.78
N MET A 233 11.75 12.47 -8.53
CA MET A 233 12.98 13.04 -7.99
C MET A 233 12.90 14.54 -7.75
N ALA A 234 12.00 15.25 -8.47
CA ALA A 234 11.76 16.67 -8.35
C ALA A 234 10.80 17.04 -7.20
N ARG A 235 10.30 16.06 -6.44
CA ARG A 235 9.35 16.31 -5.34
C ARG A 235 10.07 16.85 -4.10
N LEU A 236 10.09 18.16 -3.95
CA LEU A 236 10.67 18.84 -2.79
C LEU A 236 10.06 18.34 -1.46
N GLY A 237 8.73 18.12 -1.43
CA GLY A 237 8.03 17.58 -0.26
C GLY A 237 8.55 16.22 0.14
N TYR A 238 8.73 15.33 -0.83
CA TYR A 238 9.23 13.99 -0.58
C TYR A 238 10.69 13.99 -0.08
N ALA A 239 11.54 14.90 -0.56
CA ALA A 239 12.92 15.02 -0.07
C ALA A 239 12.96 15.45 1.39
N TYR A 240 12.18 16.45 1.81
CA TYR A 240 12.06 16.84 3.22
C TYR A 240 11.56 15.69 4.08
N TYR A 241 10.53 14.97 3.61
CA TYR A 241 9.96 13.83 4.31
C TYR A 241 10.98 12.71 4.51
N THR A 242 11.74 12.33 3.47
CA THR A 242 12.74 11.26 3.55
C THR A 242 13.86 11.60 4.54
N ILE A 243 14.31 12.86 4.54
CA ILE A 243 15.29 13.35 5.51
C ILE A 243 14.71 13.31 6.94
N ALA A 244 13.46 13.74 7.12
CA ALA A 244 12.80 13.72 8.41
C ALA A 244 12.66 12.30 8.96
N SER A 245 12.27 11.34 8.10
CA SER A 245 12.15 9.92 8.47
C SER A 245 13.50 9.34 8.89
N ALA A 246 14.57 9.57 8.11
CA ALA A 246 15.90 9.11 8.45
C ALA A 246 16.40 9.66 9.80
N LYS A 247 16.21 10.96 10.04
CA LYS A 247 16.55 11.58 11.33
C LYS A 247 15.71 10.99 12.48
N ALA A 248 14.43 10.73 12.23
CA ALA A 248 13.54 10.16 13.24
C ALA A 248 13.98 8.75 13.64
N ASP A 249 14.29 7.89 12.67
CA ASP A 249 14.76 6.52 12.93
C ASP A 249 16.04 6.54 13.75
N MET A 250 17.03 7.39 13.41
CA MET A 250 18.25 7.56 14.20
C MET A 250 17.95 7.96 15.65
N ILE A 251 17.03 8.91 15.89
CA ILE A 251 16.67 9.38 17.24
C ILE A 251 15.89 8.30 18.01
N LEU A 252 15.05 7.53 17.30
CA LEU A 252 14.33 6.42 17.90
C LEU A 252 15.25 5.28 18.31
N ASP A 253 16.33 5.06 17.56
CA ASP A 253 17.40 4.09 17.86
C ASP A 253 18.42 4.60 18.91
N GLY A 254 18.17 5.78 19.48
CA GLY A 254 18.98 6.31 20.60
C GLY A 254 20.16 7.18 20.19
N LYS A 255 20.31 7.54 18.91
CA LYS A 255 21.29 8.51 18.45
C LYS A 255 20.89 9.94 18.86
N GLU A 256 21.88 10.83 18.98
CA GLU A 256 21.61 12.25 19.28
C GLU A 256 20.85 12.94 18.17
N GLY A 257 19.87 13.78 18.53
CA GLY A 257 19.10 14.54 17.58
C GLY A 257 17.88 15.23 18.20
N SER A 258 17.20 16.05 17.41
CA SER A 258 16.05 16.84 17.84
C SER A 258 14.78 16.45 17.09
N LEU A 259 13.80 15.87 17.79
CA LEU A 259 12.47 15.61 17.21
C LEU A 259 11.77 16.90 16.79
N SER A 260 12.09 18.06 17.35
CA SER A 260 11.53 19.33 16.88
C SER A 260 12.02 19.70 15.48
N GLU A 261 13.27 19.36 15.14
CA GLU A 261 13.78 19.53 13.77
C GLU A 261 13.13 18.56 12.80
N VAL A 262 12.94 17.30 13.21
CA VAL A 262 12.19 16.30 12.42
C VAL A 262 10.80 16.80 12.09
N MET A 263 10.06 17.30 13.10
CA MET A 263 8.71 17.84 12.89
C MET A 263 8.71 19.07 11.97
N ASN A 264 9.72 19.96 12.10
CA ASN A 264 9.83 21.09 11.21
C ASN A 264 10.11 20.66 9.74
N ASP A 265 10.90 19.62 9.54
CA ASP A 265 11.13 19.09 8.20
C ASP A 265 9.86 18.41 7.64
N ILE A 266 9.05 17.70 8.47
CA ILE A 266 7.73 17.19 8.06
C ILE A 266 6.78 18.34 7.68
N GLU A 267 6.74 19.44 8.44
CA GLU A 267 5.91 20.62 8.09
C GLU A 267 6.34 21.21 6.73
N LYS A 268 7.64 21.28 6.45
CA LYS A 268 8.15 21.72 5.13
C LYS A 268 7.74 20.72 4.04
N ALA A 269 7.78 19.41 4.33
CA ALA A 269 7.34 18.38 3.40
C ALA A 269 5.86 18.57 3.04
N VAL A 270 4.98 18.72 4.02
CA VAL A 270 3.55 18.95 3.85
C VAL A 270 3.27 20.26 3.09
N ALA A 271 4.01 21.34 3.41
CA ALA A 271 3.85 22.63 2.75
C ALA A 271 4.26 22.59 1.27
N ALA A 272 5.30 21.83 0.93
CA ALA A 272 5.79 21.69 -0.44
C ALA A 272 4.97 20.70 -1.28
N GLU A 273 4.32 19.73 -0.65
CA GLU A 273 3.52 18.70 -1.32
C GLU A 273 2.20 19.28 -1.86
N LYS A 274 1.74 18.78 -3.00
CA LYS A 274 0.45 19.15 -3.61
C LYS A 274 -0.62 18.09 -3.41
N ASP A 275 -0.21 16.82 -3.37
CA ASP A 275 -1.10 15.70 -3.22
C ASP A 275 -1.62 15.58 -1.79
N VAL A 276 -2.95 15.51 -1.63
CA VAL A 276 -3.63 15.44 -0.33
C VAL A 276 -3.28 14.17 0.42
N SER A 277 -3.24 13.03 -0.29
CA SER A 277 -2.95 11.72 0.33
C SER A 277 -1.50 11.65 0.82
N GLN A 278 -0.55 12.24 0.09
CA GLN A 278 0.84 12.32 0.52
C GLN A 278 1.00 13.23 1.76
N LYS A 279 0.32 14.38 1.79
CA LYS A 279 0.33 15.26 2.99
C LYS A 279 -0.12 14.54 4.25
N VAL A 280 -1.22 13.81 4.14
CA VAL A 280 -1.76 13.05 5.26
C VAL A 280 -0.83 11.90 5.67
N SER A 281 -0.20 11.23 4.70
CA SER A 281 0.82 10.20 4.94
C SER A 281 2.04 10.75 5.70
N TYR A 282 2.52 11.95 5.37
CA TYR A 282 3.63 12.58 6.10
C TYR A 282 3.27 12.88 7.56
N TYR A 283 2.06 13.40 7.80
CA TYR A 283 1.59 13.58 9.17
C TYR A 283 1.32 12.26 9.90
N HIS A 284 0.91 11.20 9.19
CA HIS A 284 0.76 9.88 9.80
C HIS A 284 2.09 9.39 10.40
N THR A 285 3.19 9.53 9.64
CA THR A 285 4.53 9.22 10.16
C THR A 285 4.88 10.08 11.39
N ALA A 286 4.55 11.39 11.38
CA ALA A 286 4.76 12.24 12.54
C ALA A 286 3.96 11.78 13.78
N ALA A 287 2.71 11.38 13.59
CA ALA A 287 1.89 10.84 14.66
C ALA A 287 2.45 9.53 15.22
N ASP A 288 2.96 8.64 14.36
CA ASP A 288 3.59 7.39 14.79
C ASP A 288 4.89 7.61 15.58
N ILE A 289 5.71 8.58 15.19
CA ILE A 289 6.89 8.98 15.95
C ILE A 289 6.49 9.41 17.37
N TRP A 290 5.47 10.25 17.52
CA TRP A 290 4.98 10.69 18.82
C TRP A 290 4.33 9.55 19.62
N ARG A 291 3.65 8.61 18.96
CA ARG A 291 3.12 7.39 19.58
C ARG A 291 4.24 6.55 20.20
N ARG A 292 5.31 6.29 19.44
CA ARG A 292 6.50 5.54 19.94
C ARG A 292 7.19 6.23 21.12
N LYS A 293 7.16 7.57 21.16
CA LYS A 293 7.66 8.36 22.29
C LYS A 293 6.64 8.53 23.43
N LYS A 294 5.43 7.98 23.31
CA LYS A 294 4.32 8.09 24.27
C LYS A 294 3.90 9.56 24.55
N GLU A 295 4.16 10.46 23.58
CA GLU A 295 3.81 11.89 23.62
C GLU A 295 2.41 12.13 23.05
N TYR A 296 1.40 11.60 23.73
CA TYR A 296 0.01 11.52 23.22
C TYR A 296 -0.64 12.87 22.93
N ALA A 297 -0.25 13.95 23.65
CA ALA A 297 -0.77 15.28 23.35
C ALA A 297 -0.31 15.78 21.98
N LYS A 298 0.98 15.58 21.65
CA LYS A 298 1.51 15.94 20.34
C LYS A 298 0.95 15.05 19.23
N MET A 299 0.75 13.76 19.50
CA MET A 299 0.09 12.82 18.60
C MET A 299 -1.33 13.29 18.28
N PHE A 300 -2.11 13.71 19.30
CA PHE A 300 -3.46 14.25 19.12
C PHE A 300 -3.45 15.46 18.18
N ASP A 301 -2.56 16.45 18.41
CA ASP A 301 -2.47 17.66 17.59
C ASP A 301 -2.14 17.34 16.11
N ILE A 302 -1.29 16.32 15.86
CA ILE A 302 -1.00 15.87 14.49
C ILE A 302 -2.22 15.19 13.87
N CYS A 303 -2.96 14.37 14.61
CA CYS A 303 -4.20 13.76 14.13
C CYS A 303 -5.25 14.81 13.72
N ASP A 304 -5.37 15.89 14.49
CA ASP A 304 -6.25 17.00 14.11
C ASP A 304 -5.81 17.68 12.81
N LYS A 305 -4.51 17.85 12.57
CA LYS A 305 -3.99 18.36 11.29
C LYS A 305 -4.32 17.41 10.13
N MET A 306 -4.18 16.09 10.31
CA MET A 306 -4.59 15.11 9.30
C MET A 306 -6.06 15.23 8.93
N LEU A 307 -6.94 15.29 9.94
CA LEU A 307 -8.39 15.39 9.76
C LEU A 307 -8.84 16.75 9.21
N ALA A 308 -8.06 17.80 9.40
CA ALA A 308 -8.30 19.10 8.78
C ALA A 308 -7.99 19.08 7.26
N ILE A 309 -7.05 18.22 6.82
CA ILE A 309 -6.70 18.02 5.41
C ILE A 309 -7.67 17.03 4.75
N ASP A 310 -7.88 15.86 5.38
CA ASP A 310 -8.79 14.84 4.91
C ASP A 310 -9.68 14.31 6.06
N PRO A 311 -10.93 14.81 6.15
CA PRO A 311 -11.89 14.35 7.17
C PRO A 311 -12.32 12.88 7.03
N GLN A 312 -11.96 12.20 5.94
CA GLN A 312 -12.27 10.79 5.71
C GLN A 312 -11.05 9.88 5.94
N TYR A 313 -9.91 10.45 6.34
CA TYR A 313 -8.71 9.66 6.58
C TYR A 313 -8.86 8.81 7.85
N TYR A 314 -9.32 7.58 7.65
CA TYR A 314 -9.65 6.63 8.70
C TYR A 314 -8.52 6.39 9.73
N PRO A 315 -7.23 6.22 9.35
CA PRO A 315 -6.16 5.99 10.31
C PRO A 315 -6.00 7.11 11.34
N ALA A 316 -6.31 8.37 10.99
CA ALA A 316 -6.23 9.49 11.93
C ALA A 316 -7.23 9.35 13.10
N TYR A 317 -8.43 8.83 12.86
CA TYR A 317 -9.39 8.55 13.93
C TYR A 317 -8.88 7.47 14.87
N LEU A 318 -8.20 6.44 14.37
CA LEU A 318 -7.63 5.37 15.20
C LEU A 318 -6.53 5.90 16.11
N LEU A 319 -5.59 6.65 15.55
CA LEU A 319 -4.48 7.24 16.28
C LEU A 319 -5.01 8.27 17.30
N ARG A 320 -5.98 9.11 16.90
CA ARG A 320 -6.56 10.11 17.80
C ARG A 320 -7.36 9.47 18.94
N GLN A 321 -8.12 8.42 18.65
CA GLN A 321 -8.83 7.64 19.67
C GLN A 321 -7.86 7.04 20.70
N GLU A 322 -6.73 6.51 20.25
CA GLU A 322 -5.66 6.01 21.12
C GLU A 322 -5.07 7.15 21.97
N ALA A 323 -4.69 8.27 21.36
CA ALA A 323 -4.19 9.43 22.08
C ALA A 323 -5.19 9.93 23.12
N CYS A 324 -6.48 10.04 22.76
CA CYS A 324 -7.56 10.47 23.67
C CYS A 324 -7.71 9.55 24.88
N LEU A 325 -7.57 8.24 24.68
CA LEU A 325 -7.63 7.27 25.79
C LEU A 325 -6.53 7.54 26.83
N TYR A 326 -5.27 7.71 26.39
CA TYR A 326 -4.15 7.99 27.29
C TYR A 326 -4.18 9.41 27.90
N LEU A 327 -4.82 10.38 27.23
CA LEU A 327 -4.99 11.74 27.72
C LEU A 327 -6.21 11.91 28.63
N GLY A 328 -7.05 10.87 28.82
CA GLY A 328 -8.28 10.96 29.59
C GLY A 328 -9.39 11.76 28.91
N ARG A 329 -9.30 11.94 27.58
CA ARG A 329 -10.32 12.65 26.77
C ARG A 329 -11.39 11.70 26.29
N TYR A 330 -12.15 11.15 27.22
CA TYR A 330 -13.04 10.00 26.97
C TYR A 330 -14.21 10.29 26.04
N GLN A 331 -14.71 11.53 26.02
CA GLN A 331 -15.78 11.91 25.08
C GLN A 331 -15.29 11.88 23.63
N GLU A 332 -14.06 12.31 23.41
CA GLU A 332 -13.41 12.24 22.09
C GLU A 332 -13.17 10.80 21.64
N VAL A 333 -12.83 9.87 22.58
CA VAL A 333 -12.74 8.43 22.26
C VAL A 333 -14.05 7.92 21.68
N VAL A 334 -15.19 8.28 22.29
CA VAL A 334 -16.53 7.89 21.81
C VAL A 334 -16.85 8.52 20.45
N ASN A 335 -16.54 9.81 20.30
CA ASN A 335 -16.78 10.52 19.04
C ASN A 335 -15.97 9.89 17.88
N ASP A 336 -14.68 9.60 18.12
CA ASP A 336 -13.81 8.99 17.13
C ASP A 336 -14.23 7.55 16.80
N TYR A 337 -14.69 6.77 17.80
CA TYR A 337 -15.31 5.47 17.56
C TYR A 337 -16.50 5.58 16.60
N GLN A 338 -17.42 6.51 16.85
CA GLN A 338 -18.59 6.70 15.99
C GLN A 338 -18.20 7.06 14.57
N ARG A 339 -17.22 7.95 14.38
CA ARG A 339 -16.71 8.34 13.06
C ARG A 339 -16.01 7.19 12.37
N ALA A 340 -15.07 6.53 13.05
CA ALA A 340 -14.32 5.39 12.48
C ALA A 340 -15.26 4.24 12.07
N THR A 341 -16.25 3.89 12.89
CA THR A 341 -17.21 2.81 12.57
C THR A 341 -18.28 3.20 11.55
N THR A 342 -18.44 4.49 11.25
CA THR A 342 -19.23 4.98 10.13
C THR A 342 -18.47 4.79 8.82
N LEU A 343 -17.16 5.06 8.81
CA LEU A 343 -16.32 4.90 7.63
C LEU A 343 -16.05 3.41 7.33
N TYR A 344 -15.66 2.65 8.36
CA TYR A 344 -15.28 1.24 8.23
C TYR A 344 -15.89 0.40 9.37
N PRO A 345 -17.15 -0.03 9.26
CA PRO A 345 -17.90 -0.69 10.33
C PRO A 345 -17.38 -2.06 10.73
N TYR A 346 -16.56 -2.69 9.88
CA TYR A 346 -16.04 -4.05 10.09
C TYR A 346 -14.62 -4.09 10.66
N HIS A 347 -13.98 -2.94 10.87
CA HIS A 347 -12.64 -2.86 11.46
C HIS A 347 -12.70 -2.96 13.00
N ALA A 348 -11.91 -3.86 13.57
CA ALA A 348 -11.96 -4.17 15.01
C ALA A 348 -11.36 -3.07 15.90
N LYS A 349 -10.34 -2.35 15.45
CA LYS A 349 -9.55 -1.43 16.29
C LYS A 349 -10.37 -0.37 17.04
N PRO A 350 -11.35 0.35 16.44
CA PRO A 350 -12.17 1.31 17.17
C PRO A 350 -12.97 0.66 18.33
N TYR A 351 -13.48 -0.55 18.11
CA TYR A 351 -14.21 -1.29 19.14
C TYR A 351 -13.28 -1.66 20.30
N CYS A 352 -12.07 -2.16 19.99
CA CYS A 352 -11.10 -2.56 21.00
C CYS A 352 -10.71 -1.37 21.91
N THR A 353 -10.44 -0.20 21.31
CA THR A 353 -10.08 1.01 22.09
C THR A 353 -11.23 1.46 22.99
N LEU A 354 -12.47 1.44 22.51
CA LEU A 354 -13.65 1.80 23.30
C LEU A 354 -13.92 0.79 24.43
N ILE A 355 -13.76 -0.51 24.16
CA ILE A 355 -13.88 -1.57 25.17
C ILE A 355 -12.84 -1.37 26.27
N ARG A 356 -11.57 -1.09 25.92
CA ARG A 356 -10.51 -0.83 26.89
C ARG A 356 -10.86 0.36 27.80
N MET A 357 -11.37 1.44 27.21
CA MET A 357 -11.83 2.59 27.99
C MET A 357 -12.90 2.20 29.02
N TYR A 358 -13.95 1.49 28.60
CA TYR A 358 -15.00 1.07 29.51
C TYR A 358 -14.52 0.07 30.56
N MET A 359 -13.56 -0.82 30.22
CA MET A 359 -12.92 -1.70 31.19
C MET A 359 -12.14 -0.95 32.28
N ILE A 360 -11.44 0.14 31.93
CA ILE A 360 -10.71 1.00 32.87
C ILE A 360 -11.69 1.63 33.88
N PHE A 361 -12.90 2.00 33.44
CA PHE A 361 -13.94 2.55 34.32
C PHE A 361 -14.78 1.52 35.07
N GLY A 362 -14.60 0.22 34.77
CA GLY A 362 -15.44 -0.83 35.32
C GLY A 362 -16.87 -0.86 34.75
N GLU A 363 -17.11 -0.18 33.65
CA GLU A 363 -18.40 -0.08 32.93
C GLU A 363 -18.69 -1.35 32.11
N LEU A 364 -18.80 -2.49 32.82
CA LEU A 364 -18.88 -3.80 32.17
C LEU A 364 -20.14 -4.01 31.34
N ASP A 365 -21.23 -3.30 31.61
CA ASP A 365 -22.44 -3.38 30.81
C ASP A 365 -22.22 -2.69 29.45
N SER A 366 -21.54 -1.53 29.44
CA SER A 366 -21.13 -0.84 28.21
C SER A 366 -20.13 -1.70 27.38
N VAL A 367 -19.22 -2.42 28.04
CA VAL A 367 -18.34 -3.39 27.37
C VAL A 367 -19.15 -4.45 26.63
N LYS A 368 -20.19 -5.00 27.30
CA LYS A 368 -21.07 -6.00 26.69
C LYS A 368 -21.77 -5.44 25.46
N ASP A 369 -22.33 -4.25 25.57
CA ASP A 369 -23.05 -3.62 24.45
C ASP A 369 -22.16 -3.46 23.21
N ILE A 370 -20.89 -3.06 23.39
CA ILE A 370 -19.95 -2.91 22.29
C ILE A 370 -19.53 -4.28 21.72
N LEU A 371 -19.33 -5.30 22.55
CA LEU A 371 -19.06 -6.66 22.10
C LEU A 371 -20.25 -7.24 21.30
N ASP A 372 -21.48 -7.01 21.75
CA ASP A 372 -22.71 -7.42 21.06
C ASP A 372 -22.87 -6.70 19.70
N VAL A 373 -22.51 -5.43 19.61
CA VAL A 373 -22.50 -4.67 18.35
C VAL A 373 -21.44 -5.21 17.40
N ALA A 374 -20.23 -5.49 17.89
CA ALA A 374 -19.15 -6.07 17.09
C ALA A 374 -19.54 -7.45 16.54
N GLU A 375 -20.17 -8.30 17.37
CA GLU A 375 -20.65 -9.61 16.96
C GLU A 375 -21.74 -9.53 15.88
N LYS A 376 -22.74 -8.66 16.04
CA LYS A 376 -23.79 -8.42 15.03
C LYS A 376 -23.25 -7.93 13.69
N ARG A 377 -22.11 -7.25 13.70
CA ARG A 377 -21.41 -6.77 12.50
C ARG A 377 -20.36 -7.75 12.00
N GLU A 378 -20.26 -8.92 12.59
CA GLU A 378 -19.26 -9.94 12.24
C GLU A 378 -17.81 -9.45 12.30
N VAL A 379 -17.55 -8.50 13.22
CA VAL A 379 -16.20 -7.95 13.43
C VAL A 379 -15.37 -8.96 14.19
N ASN A 380 -14.27 -9.42 13.58
CA ASN A 380 -13.38 -10.42 14.13
C ASN A 380 -11.93 -9.92 14.14
N SER A 381 -11.26 -10.05 15.28
CA SER A 381 -9.81 -9.92 15.42
C SER A 381 -9.33 -10.62 16.68
N ASP A 382 -8.07 -11.01 16.70
CA ASP A 382 -7.48 -11.65 17.87
C ASP A 382 -7.44 -10.69 19.08
N GLU A 383 -7.26 -9.39 18.86
CA GLU A 383 -7.34 -8.34 19.89
C GLU A 383 -8.75 -8.26 20.51
N LEU A 384 -9.80 -8.31 19.68
CA LEU A 384 -11.19 -8.29 20.15
C LEU A 384 -11.51 -9.56 20.95
N GLU A 385 -11.00 -10.71 20.51
CA GLU A 385 -11.15 -11.98 21.22
C GLU A 385 -10.46 -11.96 22.59
N LEU A 386 -9.27 -11.36 22.70
CA LEU A 386 -8.61 -11.14 23.98
C LEU A 386 -9.48 -10.32 24.93
N LEU A 387 -10.03 -9.21 24.46
CA LEU A 387 -10.89 -8.35 25.26
C LEU A 387 -12.19 -9.06 25.66
N ARG A 388 -12.73 -9.92 24.77
CA ARG A 388 -13.88 -10.78 25.07
C ARG A 388 -13.53 -11.79 26.20
N ALA A 389 -12.37 -12.42 26.13
CA ALA A 389 -11.92 -13.35 27.17
C ALA A 389 -11.74 -12.64 28.53
N ARG A 390 -11.16 -11.42 28.52
CA ARG A 390 -11.03 -10.58 29.71
C ARG A 390 -12.40 -10.23 30.31
N TYR A 391 -13.35 -9.81 29.48
CA TYR A 391 -14.71 -9.52 29.91
C TYR A 391 -15.39 -10.73 30.55
N ILE A 392 -15.33 -11.90 29.89
CA ILE A 392 -15.91 -13.16 30.40
C ILE A 392 -15.29 -13.51 31.76
N ALA A 393 -13.96 -13.44 31.89
CA ALA A 393 -13.26 -13.77 33.13
C ALA A 393 -13.63 -12.82 34.29
N ILE A 394 -13.80 -11.52 34.03
CA ILE A 394 -14.20 -10.54 35.04
C ILE A 394 -15.67 -10.75 35.51
N ARG A 395 -16.55 -11.17 34.59
CA ARG A 395 -17.99 -11.40 34.86
C ARG A 395 -18.33 -12.84 35.20
N ALA A 396 -17.35 -13.75 35.24
CA ALA A 396 -17.57 -15.17 35.48
C ALA A 396 -18.37 -15.40 36.75
N LYS A 397 -19.45 -16.18 36.63
CA LYS A 397 -20.33 -16.57 37.75
C LYS A 397 -20.25 -18.07 38.07
N ASN A 398 -19.65 -18.82 37.16
CA ASN A 398 -19.56 -20.28 37.24
C ASN A 398 -18.30 -20.76 36.49
N ARG A 399 -18.01 -22.05 36.69
CA ARG A 399 -16.84 -22.70 36.08
C ARG A 399 -16.85 -22.68 34.56
N GLU A 400 -18.02 -22.81 33.95
CA GLU A 400 -18.16 -22.80 32.48
C GLU A 400 -17.70 -21.47 31.85
N ASP A 401 -17.99 -20.36 32.52
CA ASP A 401 -17.53 -19.01 32.03
C ASP A 401 -16.00 -18.94 32.09
N LEU A 402 -15.37 -19.43 33.16
CA LEU A 402 -13.90 -19.47 33.27
C LEU A 402 -13.25 -20.38 32.23
N GLU A 403 -13.84 -21.55 31.96
CA GLU A 403 -13.37 -22.46 30.92
C GLU A 403 -13.46 -21.85 29.53
N LYS A 404 -14.54 -21.10 29.21
CA LYS A 404 -14.67 -20.37 27.96
C LYS A 404 -13.58 -19.31 27.81
N ALA A 405 -13.36 -18.47 28.82
CA ALA A 405 -12.31 -17.48 28.82
C ALA A 405 -10.92 -18.10 28.62
N TYR A 406 -10.65 -19.21 29.35
CA TYR A 406 -9.40 -19.93 29.23
C TYR A 406 -9.15 -20.51 27.82
N ALA A 407 -10.18 -21.11 27.22
CA ALA A 407 -10.09 -21.65 25.84
C ALA A 407 -9.75 -20.59 24.79
N ILE A 408 -10.29 -19.37 24.92
CA ILE A 408 -9.94 -18.25 24.04
C ILE A 408 -8.46 -17.88 24.22
N LEU A 409 -8.00 -17.70 25.46
CA LEU A 409 -6.61 -17.34 25.75
C LEU A 409 -5.62 -18.41 25.28
N GLU A 410 -5.95 -19.70 25.48
CA GLU A 410 -5.12 -20.82 25.00
C GLU A 410 -5.01 -20.84 23.47
N ARG A 411 -6.11 -20.53 22.76
CA ARG A 411 -6.10 -20.44 21.30
C ARG A 411 -5.22 -19.30 20.80
N LEU A 412 -5.29 -18.13 21.44
CA LEU A 412 -4.47 -16.96 21.10
C LEU A 412 -2.98 -17.22 21.35
N GLU A 413 -2.66 -17.85 22.48
CA GLU A 413 -1.28 -18.25 22.82
C GLU A 413 -0.70 -19.24 21.80
N LYS A 414 -1.47 -20.26 21.39
CA LYS A 414 -1.05 -21.23 20.37
C LYS A 414 -0.80 -20.60 19.00
N LYS A 415 -1.47 -19.52 18.68
CA LYS A 415 -1.22 -18.73 17.46
C LYS A 415 0.08 -17.92 17.52
N GLY A 416 0.71 -17.75 18.67
CA GLY A 416 1.84 -16.85 18.89
C GLY A 416 1.49 -15.40 18.60
N TRP A 417 0.25 -15.02 18.87
CA TRP A 417 -0.35 -13.76 18.42
C TRP A 417 0.42 -12.51 18.84
N SER A 418 1.00 -12.48 20.05
CA SER A 418 1.81 -11.36 20.55
C SER A 418 2.98 -10.97 19.65
N LEU A 419 3.56 -11.94 18.93
CA LEU A 419 4.68 -11.71 18.03
C LEU A 419 4.21 -11.26 16.63
N GLN A 420 2.97 -11.60 16.24
CA GLN A 420 2.44 -11.31 14.89
C GLN A 420 1.74 -9.95 14.79
N TYR A 421 1.22 -9.43 15.91
CA TYR A 421 0.32 -8.28 15.90
C TYR A 421 0.84 -7.08 16.71
N GLU A 422 2.15 -6.97 16.90
CA GLU A 422 2.80 -5.86 17.62
C GLU A 422 2.14 -5.52 18.97
N MET A 423 1.75 -6.56 19.71
CA MET A 423 1.21 -6.37 21.06
C MET A 423 2.27 -5.74 21.97
N ASP A 424 1.81 -4.88 22.87
CA ASP A 424 2.61 -4.41 23.98
C ASP A 424 3.02 -5.62 24.86
N GLU A 425 4.30 -5.69 25.27
CA GLU A 425 4.81 -6.75 26.17
C GLU A 425 3.96 -6.88 27.44
N GLU A 426 3.39 -5.76 27.93
CA GLU A 426 2.48 -5.75 29.08
C GLU A 426 1.20 -6.54 28.82
N GLU A 427 0.59 -6.44 27.62
CA GLU A 427 -0.62 -7.19 27.29
C GLU A 427 -0.37 -8.69 27.15
N TRP A 428 0.76 -9.09 26.60
CA TRP A 428 1.13 -10.51 26.54
C TRP A 428 1.43 -11.10 27.92
N THR A 429 2.17 -10.38 28.73
CA THR A 429 2.42 -10.74 30.14
C THR A 429 1.10 -10.86 30.90
N GLU A 430 0.14 -9.98 30.61
CA GLU A 430 -1.20 -10.02 31.19
C GLU A 430 -2.00 -11.26 30.76
N ILE A 431 -1.89 -11.72 29.48
CA ILE A 431 -2.54 -12.95 29.02
C ILE A 431 -2.03 -14.16 29.83
N SER A 432 -0.71 -14.31 29.93
CA SER A 432 -0.09 -15.41 30.67
C SER A 432 -0.44 -15.36 32.15
N TYR A 433 -0.44 -14.18 32.76
CA TYR A 433 -0.83 -13.96 34.13
C TYR A 433 -2.31 -14.32 34.37
N ARG A 434 -3.23 -13.83 33.54
CA ARG A 434 -4.67 -14.11 33.66
C ARG A 434 -5.00 -15.57 33.42
N LYS A 435 -4.34 -16.21 32.45
CA LYS A 435 -4.46 -17.65 32.21
C LYS A 435 -4.08 -18.45 33.49
N THR A 436 -2.99 -18.07 34.14
CA THR A 436 -2.55 -18.67 35.40
C THR A 436 -3.57 -18.42 36.54
N GLN A 437 -4.15 -17.25 36.64
CA GLN A 437 -5.18 -16.92 37.62
C GLN A 437 -6.46 -17.75 37.40
N ILE A 438 -6.94 -17.85 36.15
CA ILE A 438 -8.11 -18.66 35.82
C ILE A 438 -7.86 -20.12 36.13
N LEU A 439 -6.67 -20.68 35.85
CA LEU A 439 -6.30 -22.04 36.22
C LEU A 439 -6.34 -22.26 37.72
N LYS A 440 -5.85 -21.31 38.52
CA LYS A 440 -5.90 -21.36 39.98
C LYS A 440 -7.35 -21.42 40.48
N MET A 441 -8.21 -20.51 39.95
CA MET A 441 -9.65 -20.51 40.32
C MET A 441 -10.35 -21.82 39.96
N LEU A 442 -10.04 -22.37 38.78
CA LEU A 442 -10.58 -23.68 38.37
C LEU A 442 -10.08 -24.84 39.22
N GLN A 443 -8.88 -24.74 39.79
CA GLN A 443 -8.33 -25.77 40.71
C GLN A 443 -8.88 -25.65 42.13
N GLU A 444 -9.13 -24.43 42.62
CA GLU A 444 -9.67 -24.15 43.95
C GLU A 444 -11.14 -24.59 44.09
N GLU A 445 -11.94 -24.57 43.00
CA GLU A 445 -13.31 -25.09 42.99
C GLU A 445 -13.40 -26.64 42.99
N ILE A 446 -12.26 -27.33 42.82
CA ILE A 446 -12.19 -28.82 42.83
C ILE A 446 -11.90 -29.34 44.25
N GLN A 447 -11.49 -28.48 45.18
CA GLN A 447 -11.30 -28.83 46.60
C GLN A 447 -12.53 -28.50 47.45
#